data_e9d9d3bb6c4b161d4b65947f808d84ee
#
_entry.id   e9d9d3bb6c4b161d4b65947f808d84ee
#
_cell.length_a   1.000
_cell.length_b   1.000
_cell.length_c   1.000
_cell.angle_alpha   90.00
_cell.angle_beta   90.00
_cell.angle_gamma   90.00
#
_symmetry.space_group_name_H-M   'P 1'
#
loop_
_entity.id
_entity.type
_entity.pdbx_description
1 polymer ?
#
loop_
_entity_poly.entity_id
_entity_poly.type
_entity_poly.pdbx_seq_one_letter_code
_entity_poly.pdbx_strand_id
1 'polypeptide(L)'
;MDIVDSIAPPKMAGETCGEAQTDNPAGLRRWLVLHVKPRTEKKAMQRLASCRGFHYLPLYVKVTKVQRRKVRRELPLFPGYVFAHLSHEECADIMRSNLVVRTIPDPFPRETVHQLRLIARAARSAPEIRPLKQTFKEGERVLVKYGPLRGTAGYVKRDEGRATLCINVDILGSAVAVSVSPGDIEKVDE
;
A
#
# COMPACT_ATOMS: atom_id res chain seq x y z
N MET A 1 12.71 15.68 -0.99
CA MET A 1 11.79 15.53 -2.14
C MET A 1 10.76 14.53 -1.70
N ASP A 2 9.57 15.01 -1.35
CA ASP A 2 8.57 14.24 -0.60
C ASP A 2 7.86 13.22 -1.49
N ILE A 3 8.02 11.95 -1.12
CA ILE A 3 7.45 10.79 -1.83
C ILE A 3 5.91 10.81 -1.89
N VAL A 4 5.24 11.62 -1.04
CA VAL A 4 3.76 11.66 -0.98
C VAL A 4 3.15 12.56 -2.05
N ASP A 5 3.85 13.61 -2.49
CA ASP A 5 3.40 14.41 -3.64
C ASP A 5 3.49 13.62 -4.95
N SER A 6 4.33 12.58 -4.98
CA SER A 6 4.42 11.64 -6.11
C SER A 6 3.32 10.57 -6.14
N ILE A 7 2.51 10.44 -5.07
CA ILE A 7 1.33 9.55 -5.02
C ILE A 7 0.07 10.27 -5.55
N ALA A 8 0.21 11.43 -6.19
CA ALA A 8 -0.89 11.98 -6.97
C ALA A 8 -1.24 10.99 -8.09
N PRO A 9 -2.52 10.58 -8.26
CA PRO A 9 -2.87 9.79 -9.43
C PRO A 9 -2.54 10.63 -10.65
N PRO A 10 -2.03 10.02 -11.72
CA PRO A 10 -2.08 10.66 -13.02
C PRO A 10 -3.54 11.09 -13.25
N LYS A 11 -3.75 12.33 -13.70
CA LYS A 11 -5.09 12.84 -14.05
C LYS A 11 -5.77 11.79 -14.91
N MET A 12 -6.84 11.21 -14.39
CA MET A 12 -7.64 10.24 -15.11
C MET A 12 -8.33 11.00 -16.24
N ALA A 13 -7.87 10.82 -17.47
CA ALA A 13 -8.60 11.28 -18.65
C ALA A 13 -9.80 10.34 -18.82
N GLY A 14 -11.01 10.93 -18.81
CA GLY A 14 -12.22 10.40 -19.41
C GLY A 14 -12.82 9.16 -18.74
N GLU A 15 -13.95 9.37 -18.08
CA GLU A 15 -14.90 8.32 -17.73
C GLU A 15 -15.50 7.72 -18.99
N THR A 16 -15.31 6.42 -19.20
CA THR A 16 -16.32 5.58 -19.85
C THR A 16 -16.23 4.18 -19.29
N CYS A 17 -17.29 3.79 -18.59
CA CYS A 17 -17.60 2.40 -18.27
C CYS A 17 -17.94 1.70 -19.59
N GLY A 18 -17.14 0.73 -20.01
CA GLY A 18 -17.36 -0.01 -21.23
C GLY A 18 -16.40 -1.19 -21.32
N GLU A 19 -16.99 -2.35 -21.27
CA GLU A 19 -16.58 -3.67 -21.76
C GLU A 19 -15.10 -3.95 -22.07
N ALA A 20 -14.65 -5.09 -21.56
CA ALA A 20 -13.34 -5.67 -21.83
C ALA A 20 -13.08 -5.80 -23.34
N GLN A 21 -12.40 -4.82 -23.93
CA GLN A 21 -11.86 -4.93 -25.28
C GLN A 21 -10.34 -5.02 -25.20
N THR A 22 -9.82 -6.04 -25.85
CA THR A 22 -8.43 -6.49 -25.91
C THR A 22 -7.55 -5.67 -26.85
N ASP A 23 -7.86 -4.40 -27.09
CA ASP A 23 -7.00 -3.53 -27.87
C ASP A 23 -6.27 -2.55 -26.96
N ASN A 24 -5.01 -2.88 -26.65
CA ASN A 24 -4.15 -2.05 -25.82
C ASN A 24 -3.33 -1.12 -26.74
N PRO A 25 -3.72 0.16 -26.94
CA PRO A 25 -2.88 1.09 -27.68
C PRO A 25 -1.55 1.26 -26.95
N ALA A 26 -0.47 1.15 -27.67
CA ALA A 26 0.89 1.36 -27.20
C ALA A 26 0.96 2.66 -26.38
N GLY A 27 1.17 2.54 -25.06
CA GLY A 27 1.26 3.69 -24.16
C GLY A 27 0.30 3.72 -22.97
N LEU A 28 -0.77 2.93 -22.96
CA LEU A 28 -1.70 2.88 -21.84
C LEU A 28 -1.05 2.16 -20.65
N ARG A 29 -0.93 2.86 -19.51
CA ARG A 29 -0.43 2.28 -18.26
C ARG A 29 -1.56 1.65 -17.46
N ARG A 30 -1.25 0.55 -16.78
CA ARG A 30 -2.19 -0.17 -15.90
C ARG A 30 -1.62 -0.29 -14.50
N TRP A 31 -2.49 -0.25 -13.51
CA TRP A 31 -2.13 -0.58 -12.16
C TRP A 31 -1.95 -2.08 -12.02
N LEU A 32 -0.84 -2.46 -11.42
CA LEU A 32 -0.43 -3.85 -11.23
C LEU A 32 0.18 -4.00 -9.85
N VAL A 33 0.01 -5.16 -9.26
CA VAL A 33 0.84 -5.60 -8.14
C VAL A 33 1.86 -6.60 -8.67
N LEU A 34 3.12 -6.30 -8.49
CA LEU A 34 4.22 -7.18 -8.85
C LEU A 34 4.51 -8.11 -7.67
N HIS A 35 4.29 -9.41 -7.86
CA HIS A 35 4.78 -10.42 -6.92
C HIS A 35 6.23 -10.72 -7.23
N VAL A 36 7.12 -10.28 -6.37
CA VAL A 36 8.57 -10.40 -6.55
C VAL A 36 9.15 -11.54 -5.72
N LYS A 37 10.33 -12.01 -6.10
CA LYS A 37 11.06 -13.03 -5.33
C LYS A 37 11.33 -12.53 -3.90
N PRO A 38 11.38 -13.42 -2.90
CA PRO A 38 11.63 -13.03 -1.51
C PRO A 38 12.91 -12.21 -1.36
N ARG A 39 12.85 -11.12 -0.61
CA ARG A 39 13.95 -10.19 -0.33
C ARG A 39 14.51 -9.46 -1.55
N THR A 40 13.79 -9.41 -2.67
CA THR A 40 14.20 -8.67 -3.86
C THR A 40 13.38 -7.39 -4.08
N GLU A 41 12.48 -7.03 -3.17
CA GLU A 41 11.58 -5.90 -3.29
C GLU A 41 12.33 -4.58 -3.59
N LYS A 42 13.39 -4.29 -2.83
CA LYS A 42 14.21 -3.09 -3.02
C LYS A 42 14.97 -3.10 -4.35
N LYS A 43 15.41 -4.29 -4.81
CA LYS A 43 16.04 -4.45 -6.14
C LYS A 43 15.05 -4.22 -7.26
N ALA A 44 13.82 -4.72 -7.12
CA ALA A 44 12.74 -4.46 -8.06
C ALA A 44 12.43 -2.96 -8.15
N MET A 45 12.36 -2.26 -7.02
CA MET A 45 12.21 -0.79 -6.98
C MET A 45 13.33 -0.07 -7.71
N GLN A 46 14.59 -0.47 -7.51
CA GLN A 46 15.74 0.12 -8.21
C GLN A 46 15.63 -0.10 -9.73
N ARG A 47 15.18 -1.28 -10.16
CA ARG A 47 14.96 -1.56 -11.58
C ARG A 47 13.82 -0.73 -12.17
N LEU A 48 12.72 -0.55 -11.41
CA LEU A 48 11.60 0.29 -11.80
C LEU A 48 11.93 1.79 -11.82
N ALA A 49 12.97 2.23 -11.13
CA ALA A 49 13.38 3.65 -11.13
C ALA A 49 13.74 4.17 -12.54
N SER A 50 14.10 3.30 -13.49
CA SER A 50 14.31 3.66 -14.89
C SER A 50 13.01 3.75 -15.70
N CYS A 51 11.89 3.25 -15.19
CA CYS A 51 10.58 3.34 -15.82
C CYS A 51 9.96 4.72 -15.57
N ARG A 52 9.19 5.21 -16.56
CA ARG A 52 8.42 6.47 -16.39
C ARG A 52 7.16 6.26 -15.56
N GLY A 53 6.75 5.00 -15.36
CA GLY A 53 5.58 4.63 -14.59
C GLY A 53 5.77 4.85 -13.09
N PHE A 54 4.65 5.07 -12.38
CA PHE A 54 4.66 5.14 -10.92
C PHE A 54 4.95 3.76 -10.32
N HIS A 55 5.72 3.72 -9.24
CA HIS A 55 5.97 2.51 -8.47
C HIS A 55 6.10 2.84 -6.99
N TYR A 56 5.63 1.92 -6.14
CA TYR A 56 5.58 2.14 -4.70
C TYR A 56 5.81 0.85 -3.91
N LEU A 57 6.68 0.93 -2.92
CA LEU A 57 6.94 -0.11 -1.94
C LEU A 57 6.67 0.45 -0.54
N PRO A 58 5.54 0.11 0.09
CA PRO A 58 5.26 0.51 1.47
C PRO A 58 6.28 -0.08 2.43
N LEU A 59 6.99 0.76 3.17
CA LEU A 59 8.00 0.36 4.15
C LEU A 59 7.56 0.79 5.56
N TYR A 60 8.01 0.05 6.56
CA TYR A 60 7.93 0.44 7.96
C TYR A 60 9.27 0.24 8.66
N VAL A 61 9.48 0.99 9.74
CA VAL A 61 10.70 0.89 10.53
C VAL A 61 10.48 -0.09 11.67
N LYS A 62 11.19 -1.21 11.64
CA LYS A 62 11.27 -2.15 12.76
C LYS A 62 12.48 -1.83 13.63
N VAL A 63 12.23 -1.56 14.91
CA VAL A 63 13.30 -1.37 15.90
C VAL A 63 13.52 -2.68 16.65
N THR A 64 14.73 -3.20 16.57
CA THR A 64 15.13 -4.45 17.25
C THR A 64 16.30 -4.16 18.16
N LYS A 65 16.29 -4.72 19.37
CA LYS A 65 17.45 -4.69 20.27
C LYS A 65 18.38 -5.83 19.92
N VAL A 66 19.62 -5.53 19.54
CA VAL A 66 20.68 -6.52 19.27
C VAL A 66 21.87 -6.13 20.16
N GLN A 67 22.31 -7.01 21.03
CA GLN A 67 23.46 -6.78 21.95
C GLN A 67 23.39 -5.43 22.67
N ARG A 68 22.23 -5.10 23.28
CA ARG A 68 21.96 -3.83 23.98
C ARG A 68 21.88 -2.59 23.08
N ARG A 69 22.08 -2.69 21.75
CA ARG A 69 21.93 -1.59 20.81
C ARG A 69 20.59 -1.65 20.09
N LYS A 70 19.94 -0.49 19.92
CA LYS A 70 18.72 -0.38 19.09
C LYS A 70 19.12 -0.31 17.62
N VAL A 71 18.74 -1.30 16.83
CA VAL A 71 18.93 -1.33 15.38
C VAL A 71 17.60 -1.04 14.71
N ARG A 72 17.58 -0.03 13.84
CA ARG A 72 16.43 0.32 13.00
C ARG A 72 16.59 -0.32 11.63
N ARG A 73 15.55 -1.00 11.17
CA ARG A 73 15.52 -1.62 9.83
C ARG A 73 14.23 -1.24 9.11
N GLU A 74 14.34 -0.81 7.87
CA GLU A 74 13.20 -0.62 6.98
C GLU A 74 12.84 -1.93 6.32
N LEU A 75 11.63 -2.39 6.57
CA LEU A 75 11.08 -3.63 6.04
C LEU A 75 9.82 -3.34 5.22
N PRO A 76 9.56 -4.13 4.16
CA PRO A 76 8.30 -4.06 3.43
C PRO A 76 7.10 -4.33 4.34
N LEU A 77 6.06 -3.52 4.24
CA LEU A 77 4.77 -3.80 4.89
C LEU A 77 4.09 -5.03 4.26
N PHE A 78 4.29 -5.23 2.96
CA PHE A 78 3.80 -6.39 2.23
C PHE A 78 4.97 -7.13 1.58
N PRO A 79 5.59 -8.07 2.30
CA PRO A 79 6.73 -8.82 1.78
C PRO A 79 6.39 -9.55 0.47
N GLY A 80 7.25 -9.38 -0.53
CA GLY A 80 7.07 -9.99 -1.84
C GLY A 80 6.17 -9.20 -2.79
N TYR A 81 5.68 -7.99 -2.43
CA TYR A 81 4.79 -7.21 -3.28
C TYR A 81 5.31 -5.79 -3.51
N VAL A 82 5.22 -5.34 -4.75
CA VAL A 82 5.50 -3.97 -5.19
C VAL A 82 4.34 -3.48 -6.03
N PHE A 83 3.83 -2.29 -5.74
CA PHE A 83 2.75 -1.68 -6.51
C PHE A 83 3.33 -0.84 -7.65
N ALA A 84 2.76 -0.94 -8.84
CA ALA A 84 3.26 -0.24 -10.00
C ALA A 84 2.16 0.13 -10.99
N HIS A 85 2.35 1.26 -11.69
CA HIS A 85 1.52 1.74 -12.78
C HIS A 85 2.36 1.78 -14.03
N LEU A 86 2.33 0.71 -14.83
CA LEU A 86 3.27 0.44 -15.91
C LEU A 86 2.57 0.32 -17.26
N SER A 87 3.29 0.67 -18.34
CA SER A 87 2.92 0.31 -19.69
C SER A 87 3.22 -1.18 -19.94
N HIS A 88 2.73 -1.68 -21.08
CA HIS A 88 3.01 -3.06 -21.48
C HIS A 88 4.52 -3.32 -21.63
N GLU A 89 5.25 -2.39 -22.25
CA GLU A 89 6.70 -2.47 -22.44
C GLU A 89 7.46 -2.46 -21.12
N GLU A 90 7.14 -1.51 -20.22
CA GLU A 90 7.74 -1.42 -18.90
C GLU A 90 7.48 -2.70 -18.08
N CYS A 91 6.29 -3.28 -18.21
CA CYS A 91 5.94 -4.56 -17.59
C CYS A 91 6.78 -5.71 -18.15
N ALA A 92 6.96 -5.77 -19.49
CA ALA A 92 7.81 -6.78 -20.13
C ALA A 92 9.27 -6.65 -19.68
N ASP A 93 9.77 -5.42 -19.53
CA ASP A 93 11.15 -5.15 -19.08
C ASP A 93 11.41 -5.62 -17.65
N ILE A 94 10.49 -5.32 -16.73
CA ILE A 94 10.65 -5.77 -15.34
C ILE A 94 10.51 -7.30 -15.23
N MET A 95 9.67 -7.93 -16.04
CA MET A 95 9.54 -9.39 -16.08
C MET A 95 10.85 -10.06 -16.58
N ARG A 96 11.52 -9.49 -17.58
CA ARG A 96 12.82 -9.97 -18.08
C ARG A 96 13.95 -9.88 -17.05
N SER A 97 13.80 -9.02 -16.02
CA SER A 97 14.81 -8.89 -14.96
C SER A 97 14.93 -10.12 -14.05
N ASN A 98 14.01 -11.08 -14.17
CA ASN A 98 13.93 -12.28 -13.32
C ASN A 98 13.74 -11.97 -11.80
N LEU A 99 13.33 -10.76 -11.46
CA LEU A 99 12.98 -10.34 -10.08
C LEU A 99 11.51 -10.59 -9.77
N VAL A 100 10.65 -10.51 -10.79
CA VAL A 100 9.19 -10.66 -10.68
C VAL A 100 8.82 -12.11 -10.98
N VAL A 101 7.99 -12.69 -10.11
CA VAL A 101 7.42 -14.04 -10.28
C VAL A 101 6.16 -13.97 -11.17
N ARG A 102 5.30 -13.01 -10.88
CA ARG A 102 4.06 -12.77 -11.64
C ARG A 102 3.56 -11.34 -11.43
N THR A 103 2.72 -10.90 -12.33
CA THR A 103 1.95 -9.67 -12.21
C THR A 103 0.51 -9.98 -11.85
N ILE A 104 -0.09 -9.15 -11.01
CA ILE A 104 -1.49 -9.24 -10.59
C ILE A 104 -2.16 -7.95 -11.07
N PRO A 105 -3.06 -8.01 -12.07
CA PRO A 105 -3.81 -6.84 -12.50
C PRO A 105 -4.69 -6.32 -11.36
N ASP A 106 -4.78 -5.00 -11.23
CA ASP A 106 -5.63 -4.38 -10.22
C ASP A 106 -7.00 -4.04 -10.85
N PRO A 107 -8.07 -4.74 -10.45
CA PRO A 107 -9.41 -4.47 -10.95
C PRO A 107 -10.03 -3.20 -10.35
N PHE A 108 -9.54 -2.73 -9.20
CA PHE A 108 -10.06 -1.58 -8.46
C PHE A 108 -8.97 -0.58 -8.11
N PRO A 109 -8.27 0.00 -9.10
CA PRO A 109 -7.08 0.82 -8.85
C PRO A 109 -7.36 2.08 -8.02
N ARG A 110 -8.57 2.63 -8.06
CA ARG A 110 -8.94 3.79 -7.23
C ARG A 110 -8.92 3.43 -5.74
N GLU A 111 -9.49 2.30 -5.37
CA GLU A 111 -9.50 1.78 -4.00
C GLU A 111 -8.09 1.46 -3.52
N THR A 112 -7.33 0.72 -4.33
CA THR A 112 -5.95 0.37 -3.99
C THR A 112 -5.09 1.62 -3.76
N VAL A 113 -5.15 2.61 -4.66
CA VAL A 113 -4.43 3.88 -4.50
C VAL A 113 -4.88 4.63 -3.24
N HIS A 114 -6.18 4.64 -2.96
CA HIS A 114 -6.70 5.24 -1.72
C HIS A 114 -6.13 4.55 -0.49
N GLN A 115 -6.19 3.23 -0.42
CA GLN A 115 -5.66 2.42 0.68
C GLN A 115 -4.15 2.64 0.86
N LEU A 116 -3.38 2.66 -0.23
CA LEU A 116 -1.94 2.93 -0.19
C LEU A 116 -1.60 4.33 0.32
N ARG A 117 -2.41 5.35 -0.01
CA ARG A 117 -2.23 6.71 0.53
C ARG A 117 -2.47 6.76 2.04
N LEU A 118 -3.50 6.08 2.52
CA LEU A 118 -3.76 5.97 3.96
C LEU A 118 -2.59 5.31 4.68
N ILE A 119 -2.07 4.21 4.12
CA ILE A 119 -0.90 3.51 4.65
C ILE A 119 0.35 4.40 4.63
N ALA A 120 0.57 5.16 3.56
CA ALA A 120 1.70 6.08 3.48
C ALA A 120 1.63 7.20 4.54
N ARG A 121 0.43 7.74 4.81
CA ARG A 121 0.20 8.67 5.91
C ARG A 121 0.47 8.00 7.27
N ALA A 122 -0.08 6.80 7.48
CA ALA A 122 0.12 6.04 8.71
C ALA A 122 1.59 5.76 8.98
N ALA A 123 2.34 5.34 7.98
CA ALA A 123 3.77 5.03 8.10
C ALA A 123 4.63 6.24 8.52
N ARG A 124 4.18 7.47 8.20
CA ARG A 124 4.88 8.71 8.58
C ARG A 124 4.53 9.22 9.96
N SER A 125 3.30 9.01 10.37
CA SER A 125 2.70 9.75 11.50
C SER A 125 2.36 8.88 12.69
N ALA A 126 2.15 7.59 12.47
CA ALA A 126 1.79 6.69 13.55
C ALA A 126 3.03 6.24 14.34
N PRO A 127 2.94 6.19 15.68
CA PRO A 127 4.04 5.73 16.52
C PRO A 127 4.38 4.26 16.28
N GLU A 128 3.39 3.47 15.88
CA GLU A 128 3.54 2.06 15.59
C GLU A 128 2.68 1.65 14.41
N ILE A 129 3.29 1.00 13.42
CA ILE A 129 2.64 0.41 12.27
C ILE A 129 3.19 -1.00 12.06
N ARG A 130 2.31 -1.96 11.79
CA ARG A 130 2.71 -3.36 11.56
C ARG A 130 1.87 -4.03 10.49
N PRO A 131 2.46 -4.94 9.68
CA PRO A 131 1.71 -5.74 8.72
C PRO A 131 0.83 -6.78 9.41
N LEU A 132 -0.34 -7.05 8.83
CA LEU A 132 -1.21 -8.17 9.14
C LEU A 132 -1.30 -9.08 7.91
N LYS A 133 -1.26 -10.39 8.11
CA LYS A 133 -1.25 -11.38 7.01
C LYS A 133 -2.64 -11.60 6.38
N GLN A 134 -3.68 -11.11 7.01
CA GLN A 134 -5.08 -11.31 6.60
C GLN A 134 -5.80 -9.96 6.61
N THR A 135 -6.87 -9.85 5.80
CA THR A 135 -7.83 -8.76 5.94
C THR A 135 -8.50 -8.84 7.29
N PHE A 136 -8.75 -7.68 7.87
CA PHE A 136 -9.40 -7.57 9.17
C PHE A 136 -10.82 -7.03 8.96
N LYS A 137 -11.81 -7.79 9.37
CA LYS A 137 -13.23 -7.45 9.27
C LYS A 137 -13.95 -7.53 10.61
N GLU A 138 -13.22 -7.82 11.70
CA GLU A 138 -13.74 -7.93 13.04
C GLU A 138 -13.55 -6.61 13.81
N GLY A 139 -14.50 -6.28 14.69
CA GLY A 139 -14.46 -5.10 15.54
C GLY A 139 -15.36 -3.97 15.07
N GLU A 140 -15.23 -2.81 15.71
CA GLU A 140 -16.05 -1.65 15.39
C GLU A 140 -15.55 -0.96 14.12
N ARG A 141 -16.48 -0.64 13.20
CA ARG A 141 -16.18 0.23 12.08
C ARG A 141 -16.11 1.66 12.58
N VAL A 142 -15.02 2.33 12.27
CA VAL A 142 -14.76 3.68 12.76
C VAL A 142 -14.28 4.60 11.66
N LEU A 143 -14.48 5.91 11.88
CA LEU A 143 -13.89 6.99 11.13
C LEU A 143 -12.93 7.76 12.04
N VAL A 144 -11.72 8.01 11.57
CA VAL A 144 -10.77 8.87 12.27
C VAL A 144 -11.16 10.32 12.08
N LYS A 145 -11.51 11.03 13.16
CA LYS A 145 -11.95 12.44 13.14
C LYS A 145 -10.79 13.41 13.27
N TYR A 146 -9.75 13.05 14.02
CA TYR A 146 -8.64 13.94 14.33
C TYR A 146 -7.29 13.29 14.02
N GLY A 147 -6.25 14.11 14.00
CA GLY A 147 -4.88 13.66 13.79
C GLY A 147 -4.51 13.39 12.33
N PRO A 148 -3.32 12.83 12.13
CA PRO A 148 -2.73 12.66 10.79
C PRO A 148 -3.49 11.66 9.89
N LEU A 149 -4.31 10.80 10.49
CA LEU A 149 -5.15 9.82 9.77
C LEU A 149 -6.60 10.28 9.60
N ARG A 150 -6.89 11.55 9.82
CA ARG A 150 -8.25 12.09 9.67
C ARG A 150 -8.87 11.71 8.33
N GLY A 151 -10.14 11.28 8.37
CA GLY A 151 -10.89 10.83 7.21
C GLY A 151 -10.63 9.37 6.80
N THR A 152 -9.79 8.64 7.56
CA THR A 152 -9.59 7.22 7.33
C THR A 152 -10.71 6.43 8.00
N ALA A 153 -11.38 5.58 7.22
CA ALA A 153 -12.29 4.57 7.75
C ALA A 153 -11.56 3.22 7.86
N GLY A 154 -11.92 2.43 8.84
CA GLY A 154 -11.35 1.11 9.04
C GLY A 154 -12.00 0.41 10.22
N TYR A 155 -11.49 -0.78 10.54
CA TYR A 155 -11.93 -1.54 11.70
C TYR A 155 -11.00 -1.28 12.88
N VAL A 156 -11.55 -1.09 14.07
CA VAL A 156 -10.76 -0.89 15.28
C VAL A 156 -10.89 -2.08 16.20
N LYS A 157 -9.74 -2.59 16.60
CA LYS A 157 -9.61 -3.47 17.77
C LYS A 157 -9.16 -2.66 18.97
N ARG A 158 -9.91 -2.72 20.06
CA ARG A 158 -9.55 -2.11 21.34
C ARG A 158 -8.96 -3.18 22.25
N ASP A 159 -7.82 -2.90 22.85
CA ASP A 159 -7.16 -3.79 23.79
C ASP A 159 -6.46 -2.97 24.87
N GLU A 160 -6.77 -3.22 26.14
CA GLU A 160 -6.17 -2.58 27.32
C GLU A 160 -6.00 -1.04 27.21
N GLY A 161 -7.04 -0.34 26.75
CA GLY A 161 -7.01 1.14 26.62
C GLY A 161 -6.27 1.64 25.37
N ARG A 162 -5.80 0.75 24.49
CA ARG A 162 -5.22 1.08 23.19
C ARG A 162 -6.20 0.80 22.08
N ALA A 163 -6.23 1.67 21.08
CA ALA A 163 -7.00 1.46 19.86
C ALA A 163 -6.04 1.17 18.70
N THR A 164 -6.33 0.10 17.98
CA THR A 164 -5.56 -0.28 16.79
C THR A 164 -6.48 -0.24 15.58
N LEU A 165 -6.23 0.69 14.68
CA LEU A 165 -6.93 0.81 13.41
C LEU A 165 -6.35 -0.18 12.41
N CYS A 166 -7.20 -0.98 11.79
CA CYS A 166 -6.83 -1.90 10.72
C CYS A 166 -7.26 -1.33 9.36
N ILE A 167 -6.28 -1.10 8.49
CA ILE A 167 -6.48 -0.63 7.11
C ILE A 167 -6.25 -1.82 6.19
N ASN A 168 -7.29 -2.25 5.48
CA ASN A 168 -7.20 -3.36 4.54
C ASN A 168 -6.55 -2.94 3.22
N VAL A 169 -5.88 -3.90 2.58
CA VAL A 169 -5.43 -3.82 1.18
C VAL A 169 -6.03 -5.03 0.47
N ASP A 170 -7.19 -4.82 -0.09
CA ASP A 170 -8.08 -5.90 -0.55
C ASP A 170 -7.44 -6.74 -1.65
N ILE A 171 -6.72 -6.11 -2.60
CA ILE A 171 -6.01 -6.81 -3.67
C ILE A 171 -4.97 -7.83 -3.17
N LEU A 172 -4.45 -7.64 -1.96
CA LEU A 172 -3.47 -8.54 -1.34
C LEU A 172 -4.11 -9.51 -0.33
N GLY A 173 -5.37 -9.33 0.01
CA GLY A 173 -5.99 -10.04 1.13
C GLY A 173 -5.27 -9.81 2.46
N SER A 174 -4.66 -8.65 2.64
CA SER A 174 -3.82 -8.29 3.79
C SER A 174 -4.27 -6.97 4.39
N ALA A 175 -3.80 -6.66 5.59
CA ALA A 175 -4.08 -5.40 6.24
C ALA A 175 -2.84 -4.81 6.92
N VAL A 176 -2.97 -3.57 7.37
CA VAL A 176 -1.98 -2.88 8.18
C VAL A 176 -2.63 -2.43 9.47
N ALA A 177 -2.03 -2.78 10.60
CA ALA A 177 -2.46 -2.33 11.92
C ALA A 177 -1.68 -1.07 12.31
N VAL A 178 -2.41 -0.05 12.74
CA VAL A 178 -1.88 1.27 13.09
C VAL A 178 -2.39 1.65 14.47
N SER A 179 -1.49 2.04 15.37
CA SER A 179 -1.91 2.56 16.68
C SER A 179 -2.53 3.94 16.53
N VAL A 180 -3.72 4.13 17.10
CA VAL A 180 -4.46 5.40 17.10
C VAL A 180 -4.90 5.74 18.51
N SER A 181 -5.10 7.03 18.79
CA SER A 181 -5.66 7.46 20.07
C SER A 181 -7.17 7.17 20.12
N PRO A 182 -7.71 6.60 21.21
CA PRO A 182 -9.13 6.33 21.31
C PRO A 182 -10.01 7.57 21.12
N GLY A 183 -9.52 8.75 21.50
CA GLY A 183 -10.24 10.03 21.32
C GLY A 183 -10.27 10.55 19.88
N ASP A 184 -9.44 10.00 19.00
CA ASP A 184 -9.36 10.44 17.58
C ASP A 184 -10.36 9.70 16.68
N ILE A 185 -11.05 8.69 17.20
CA ILE A 185 -11.92 7.80 16.43
C ILE A 185 -13.37 7.92 16.86
N GLU A 186 -14.27 7.88 15.87
CA GLU A 186 -15.71 7.84 16.06
C GLU A 186 -16.28 6.58 15.42
N LYS A 187 -17.21 5.92 16.12
CA LYS A 187 -17.92 4.77 15.59
C LYS A 187 -18.83 5.22 14.43
N VAL A 188 -18.78 4.49 13.35
CA VAL A 188 -19.70 4.67 12.22
C VAL A 188 -20.73 3.57 12.31
N ASP A 189 -21.96 3.92 12.66
CA ASP A 189 -23.11 3.01 12.56
C ASP A 189 -23.45 2.83 11.08
N GLU A 190 -23.75 1.59 10.69
CA GLU A 190 -24.21 1.26 9.33
C GLU A 190 -25.64 1.76 9.08
#